data_db718f0b3e87d528a6434189a980ef50
#
_entry.id   db718f0b3e87d528a6434189a980ef50
#
_cell.length_a   1.000
_cell.length_b   1.000
_cell.length_c   1.000
_cell.angle_alpha   90.00
_cell.angle_beta   90.00
_cell.angle_gamma   90.00
#
_symmetry.space_group_name_H-M   'P 1'
#
loop_
_entity.id
_entity.type
_entity.pdbx_description
1 polymer ?
#
loop_
_entity_poly.entity_id
_entity_poly.type
_entity_poly.pdbx_seq_one_letter_code
_entity_poly.pdbx_strand_id
1 'polypeptide(L)'
;MKAVAKRYPVNGKPHAENPHVRFDEGDAAQACTAETSLRRVYCRRRPEGRTSMCATPRRGSLLCKKLKNIFLLATLAGTTSLFGQWRDLFAPDYSDGDFDPAIWYTDGEGNLTARKDVAFWTKDDYSRFELECEYNLEPAANSGIVIYCSNTKKWIPNSVEIQLIDNDAPKWKNLNPRQANLAFFGHQAPSSNPVKPAGEWNRINLVADGPRLKITLNGIVVNECDLSLWTDAKKLPDGSAIPSWLSRPWSELEQSGKIGFQGRHGGAGVKFRNIRIRPLPSKCRLKRIMSFNIRMGCGHDAPFKLEKGSLGFLPRCAEVIRRFDPDVCALQEVDCRSARAGEMDQTAELAKLVGMEGSWVEKIKNYGISTLYKERPFKVSKVLLKGSLHTRALMISEYADYVIANTHFPLSKQLRIEAVATIRAALKAYTDKKPVFLMGDMNASPTSETMTALKEDFVLLTDPAIFTFPAKAPNRTIDYIMIDKAHAKSYSCVKSLVFAAPEATDHASLVVDVEPR
;
A
#
# COMPACT_ATOMS: atom_id res chain seq x y z
N MET A 1 -49.66 29.97 21.01
CA MET A 1 -50.77 29.03 20.76
C MET A 1 -50.23 27.64 20.56
N LYS A 2 -50.54 26.81 21.50
CA LYS A 2 -50.67 25.34 21.59
C LYS A 2 -49.88 24.44 20.61
N ALA A 3 -48.98 23.69 21.23
CA ALA A 3 -48.38 22.46 20.76
C ALA A 3 -49.39 21.34 20.56
N VAL A 4 -49.20 20.47 19.56
CA VAL A 4 -49.86 19.17 19.48
C VAL A 4 -48.79 18.11 19.26
N ALA A 5 -48.56 17.33 20.33
CA ALA A 5 -47.77 16.12 20.29
C ALA A 5 -48.66 14.97 19.75
N LYS A 6 -48.19 14.20 18.79
CA LYS A 6 -48.79 12.89 18.43
C LYS A 6 -47.91 11.77 18.97
N ARG A 7 -48.47 11.04 19.92
CA ARG A 7 -48.02 9.73 20.43
C ARG A 7 -48.46 8.64 19.43
N TYR A 8 -47.60 7.67 19.15
CA TYR A 8 -47.98 6.39 18.59
C TYR A 8 -47.71 5.27 19.62
N PRO A 9 -48.55 4.25 19.68
CA PRO A 9 -48.57 3.30 20.78
C PRO A 9 -47.61 2.12 20.61
N VAL A 10 -47.14 1.66 21.76
CA VAL A 10 -46.39 0.41 21.98
C VAL A 10 -47.40 -0.75 22.08
N ASN A 11 -47.18 -1.80 21.29
CA ASN A 11 -47.64 -3.16 21.52
C ASN A 11 -46.57 -4.09 20.95
N GLY A 12 -45.87 -4.87 21.65
CA GLY A 12 -46.07 -5.78 22.76
C GLY A 12 -46.24 -7.20 22.24
N LYS A 13 -45.18 -8.05 22.30
CA LYS A 13 -45.17 -9.37 22.93
C LYS A 13 -43.88 -10.13 22.65
N PRO A 14 -43.36 -10.87 23.62
CA PRO A 14 -42.11 -11.61 23.51
C PRO A 14 -42.34 -13.04 23.02
N HIS A 15 -41.39 -13.62 22.33
CA HIS A 15 -41.36 -15.06 22.08
C HIS A 15 -39.98 -15.67 22.35
N ALA A 16 -40.05 -16.58 23.30
CA ALA A 16 -39.43 -17.88 23.44
C ALA A 16 -37.95 -17.92 23.87
N GLU A 17 -37.83 -18.36 25.07
CA GLU A 17 -36.72 -18.94 25.81
C GLU A 17 -36.02 -20.05 25.01
N ASN A 18 -34.71 -20.06 25.13
CA ASN A 18 -33.90 -21.23 24.79
C ASN A 18 -33.28 -21.79 26.08
N PRO A 19 -33.31 -23.11 26.30
CA PRO A 19 -33.03 -23.70 27.58
C PRO A 19 -31.53 -23.78 27.90
N HIS A 20 -31.23 -23.53 29.17
CA HIS A 20 -29.97 -23.81 29.84
C HIS A 20 -29.59 -25.28 29.75
N VAL A 21 -28.36 -25.56 29.28
CA VAL A 21 -27.65 -26.81 29.56
C VAL A 21 -26.58 -26.50 30.59
N ARG A 22 -26.79 -26.97 31.81
CA ARG A 22 -25.78 -27.10 32.85
C ARG A 22 -24.84 -28.23 32.48
N PHE A 23 -23.53 -28.00 32.63
CA PHE A 23 -22.56 -29.09 32.78
C PHE A 23 -21.87 -28.91 34.12
N ASP A 24 -21.90 -30.04 34.87
CA ASP A 24 -21.30 -30.20 36.18
C ASP A 24 -19.77 -30.21 36.10
N GLU A 25 -19.17 -29.75 37.18
CA GLU A 25 -17.75 -29.89 37.50
C GLU A 25 -17.41 -31.36 37.81
N GLY A 26 -16.27 -31.83 37.35
CA GLY A 26 -15.72 -33.14 37.75
C GLY A 26 -14.38 -33.48 37.14
N ASP A 27 -13.36 -33.27 37.97
CA ASP A 27 -12.15 -34.09 38.14
C ASP A 27 -10.95 -34.08 37.16
N ALA A 28 -9.91 -33.68 37.81
CA ALA A 28 -8.61 -34.35 38.01
C ALA A 28 -7.44 -34.09 37.01
N ALA A 29 -6.49 -33.47 37.62
CA ALA A 29 -5.09 -33.34 37.26
C ALA A 29 -4.42 -34.64 36.84
N GLN A 30 -3.55 -34.56 35.82
CA GLN A 30 -2.29 -35.31 35.81
C GLN A 30 -1.19 -34.50 35.08
N ALA A 31 -0.19 -34.15 35.85
CA ALA A 31 1.09 -33.61 35.41
C ALA A 31 1.87 -34.70 34.66
N CYS A 32 2.49 -34.34 33.56
CA CYS A 32 3.61 -35.11 33.01
C CYS A 32 4.73 -34.18 32.64
N THR A 33 5.73 -34.14 33.52
CA THR A 33 7.06 -33.60 33.30
C THR A 33 7.84 -34.53 32.39
N ALA A 34 8.43 -33.99 31.35
CA ALA A 34 9.52 -34.67 30.63
C ALA A 34 10.61 -33.65 30.30
N GLU A 35 11.65 -33.69 31.12
CA GLU A 35 13.00 -33.23 30.80
C GLU A 35 13.55 -34.03 29.61
N THR A 36 14.13 -33.36 28.63
CA THR A 36 15.02 -34.03 27.70
C THR A 36 16.26 -33.19 27.43
N SER A 37 17.35 -33.81 27.83
CA SER A 37 18.73 -33.40 27.82
C SER A 37 19.28 -32.99 26.46
N LEU A 38 20.09 -31.92 26.49
CA LEU A 38 21.05 -31.50 25.48
C LEU A 38 22.15 -32.55 25.29
N ARG A 39 22.36 -33.03 24.08
CA ARG A 39 23.64 -33.63 23.67
C ARG A 39 24.35 -32.69 22.67
N ARG A 40 25.46 -32.14 23.15
CA ARG A 40 26.50 -31.53 22.33
C ARG A 40 27.27 -32.64 21.61
N VAL A 41 27.46 -32.49 20.30
CA VAL A 41 28.48 -33.27 19.55
C VAL A 41 29.61 -32.30 19.18
N TYR A 42 30.77 -32.54 19.79
CA TYR A 42 32.04 -31.94 19.42
C TYR A 42 32.61 -32.56 18.17
N CYS A 43 33.00 -31.78 17.19
CA CYS A 43 33.82 -32.20 16.07
C CYS A 43 35.26 -31.76 16.31
N ARG A 44 36.16 -32.74 16.43
CA ARG A 44 37.61 -32.59 16.57
C ARG A 44 38.26 -32.25 15.23
N ARG A 45 39.25 -31.35 15.34
CA ARG A 45 40.21 -30.99 14.27
C ARG A 45 41.44 -31.91 14.29
N ARG A 46 42.07 -32.00 13.08
CA ARG A 46 43.51 -32.15 12.71
C ARG A 46 44.04 -33.53 12.39
N PRO A 47 45.25 -33.64 11.73
CA PRO A 47 46.06 -32.68 10.96
C PRO A 47 46.78 -33.23 9.70
N GLU A 48 47.31 -32.33 8.85
CA GLU A 48 48.60 -32.26 8.15
C GLU A 48 49.23 -33.44 7.37
N GLY A 49 49.80 -33.13 6.18
CA GLY A 49 50.89 -33.84 5.55
C GLY A 49 51.11 -33.55 4.07
N ARG A 50 51.85 -32.53 3.74
CA ARG A 50 53.07 -32.35 2.93
C ARG A 50 53.20 -32.96 1.50
N THR A 51 53.53 -32.03 0.57
CA THR A 51 54.65 -32.00 -0.43
C THR A 51 54.53 -32.98 -1.63
N SER A 52 54.83 -32.66 -2.88
CA SER A 52 55.82 -31.78 -3.49
C SER A 52 55.80 -31.88 -5.02
N MET A 53 56.25 -30.81 -5.69
CA MET A 53 57.09 -30.71 -6.88
C MET A 53 56.62 -31.05 -8.30
N CYS A 54 56.64 -30.01 -9.08
CA CYS A 54 57.37 -29.76 -10.36
C CYS A 54 57.17 -30.70 -11.54
N ALA A 55 56.72 -30.13 -12.67
CA ALA A 55 57.49 -30.02 -13.90
C ALA A 55 56.68 -29.32 -15.03
N THR A 56 57.23 -28.25 -15.58
CA THR A 56 57.00 -27.68 -16.91
C THR A 56 58.03 -28.30 -17.89
N PRO A 57 58.06 -27.97 -19.18
CA PRO A 57 57.05 -27.71 -20.21
C PRO A 57 57.32 -28.49 -21.54
N ARG A 58 56.43 -28.43 -22.53
CA ARG A 58 56.88 -28.43 -23.96
C ARG A 58 55.81 -27.95 -24.95
N ARG A 59 56.29 -27.24 -25.95
CA ARG A 59 55.70 -26.54 -27.09
C ARG A 59 55.01 -27.48 -28.11
N GLY A 60 54.05 -26.86 -28.84
CA GLY A 60 53.52 -27.33 -30.14
C GLY A 60 52.21 -26.60 -30.43
N SER A 61 52.19 -25.59 -31.07
CA SER A 61 52.21 -25.06 -32.43
C SER A 61 50.84 -25.08 -33.12
N LEU A 62 50.43 -23.90 -33.53
CA LEU A 62 49.58 -23.57 -34.69
C LEU A 62 48.35 -24.45 -34.98
N LEU A 63 47.16 -23.91 -34.64
CA LEU A 63 46.02 -23.80 -35.57
C LEU A 63 44.82 -23.29 -34.74
N CYS A 64 44.51 -22.08 -34.81
CA CYS A 64 43.15 -21.56 -34.74
C CYS A 64 43.11 -20.02 -34.76
N LYS A 65 43.38 -19.46 -35.90
CA LYS A 65 42.89 -18.13 -36.28
C LYS A 65 41.63 -18.37 -37.09
N LYS A 66 40.46 -18.48 -36.40
CA LYS A 66 39.11 -18.27 -36.96
C LYS A 66 38.06 -18.77 -35.96
N LEU A 67 37.93 -18.14 -34.80
CA LEU A 67 36.78 -18.29 -33.91
C LEU A 67 36.87 -17.23 -32.78
N LYS A 68 37.02 -15.99 -33.19
CA LYS A 68 36.98 -14.83 -32.27
C LYS A 68 35.88 -13.87 -32.72
N ASN A 69 34.64 -14.30 -32.84
CA ASN A 69 33.49 -13.35 -32.97
C ASN A 69 32.13 -14.00 -32.67
N ILE A 70 32.03 -15.03 -31.84
CA ILE A 70 30.72 -15.60 -31.44
C ILE A 70 30.57 -15.78 -29.90
N PHE A 71 31.48 -15.27 -29.10
CA PHE A 71 31.33 -15.38 -27.63
C PHE A 71 31.41 -14.00 -26.93
N LEU A 72 30.62 -13.04 -27.40
CA LEU A 72 30.43 -11.77 -26.66
C LEU A 72 28.99 -11.26 -26.74
N LEU A 73 28.01 -12.15 -26.70
CA LEU A 73 26.59 -11.78 -26.66
C LEU A 73 25.75 -12.69 -25.72
N ALA A 74 26.35 -13.29 -24.71
CA ALA A 74 25.64 -14.17 -23.80
C ALA A 74 26.02 -13.99 -22.30
N THR A 75 26.43 -12.79 -21.87
CA THR A 75 26.64 -12.49 -20.44
C THR A 75 26.19 -11.07 -20.10
N LEU A 76 24.99 -10.69 -20.54
CA LEU A 76 24.27 -9.50 -20.09
C LEU A 76 22.79 -9.81 -19.79
N ALA A 77 22.54 -11.00 -19.27
CA ALA A 77 21.24 -11.36 -18.73
C ALA A 77 21.44 -11.71 -17.25
N GLY A 78 21.32 -10.72 -16.37
CA GLY A 78 21.39 -10.97 -14.94
C GLY A 78 21.76 -9.83 -14.02
N THR A 79 21.78 -8.57 -14.47
CA THR A 79 21.60 -7.46 -13.54
C THR A 79 20.11 -7.24 -13.38
N THR A 80 19.50 -7.92 -12.41
CA THR A 80 18.20 -7.50 -11.88
C THR A 80 18.33 -6.01 -11.55
N SER A 81 17.64 -5.19 -12.32
CA SER A 81 17.57 -3.75 -12.10
C SER A 81 17.17 -3.54 -10.64
N LEU A 82 18.06 -2.93 -9.83
CA LEU A 82 17.77 -2.53 -8.44
C LEU A 82 16.60 -1.53 -8.34
N PHE A 83 16.09 -1.08 -9.48
CA PHE A 83 14.97 -0.16 -9.59
C PHE A 83 13.80 -0.84 -10.29
N GLY A 84 12.58 -0.57 -9.81
CA GLY A 84 11.36 -0.98 -10.50
C GLY A 84 11.33 -0.49 -11.95
N GLN A 85 10.66 -1.23 -12.82
CA GLN A 85 10.55 -0.84 -14.23
C GLN A 85 9.66 0.40 -14.38
N TRP A 86 10.03 1.28 -15.31
CA TRP A 86 9.18 2.38 -15.76
C TRP A 86 7.91 1.84 -16.41
N ARG A 87 6.79 2.46 -16.10
CA ARG A 87 5.50 2.22 -16.76
C ARG A 87 4.78 3.55 -16.97
N ASP A 88 3.88 3.59 -17.93
CA ASP A 88 2.99 4.73 -18.06
C ASP A 88 2.14 4.90 -16.81
N LEU A 89 1.94 6.14 -16.36
CA LEU A 89 1.12 6.44 -15.18
C LEU A 89 -0.37 6.20 -15.47
N PHE A 90 -0.79 6.42 -16.71
CA PHE A 90 -2.15 6.24 -17.18
C PHE A 90 -2.21 5.26 -18.34
N ALA A 91 -3.38 4.64 -18.54
CA ALA A 91 -3.69 3.90 -19.74
C ALA A 91 -3.65 4.83 -20.98
N PRO A 92 -3.41 4.31 -22.20
CA PRO A 92 -3.32 5.14 -23.41
C PRO A 92 -4.57 5.98 -23.70
N ASP A 93 -5.74 5.54 -23.24
CA ASP A 93 -7.02 6.23 -23.35
C ASP A 93 -7.40 7.04 -22.09
N TYR A 94 -6.51 7.09 -21.10
CA TYR A 94 -6.72 7.72 -19.79
C TYR A 94 -7.93 7.21 -19.00
N SER A 95 -8.51 6.04 -19.36
CA SER A 95 -9.69 5.46 -18.69
C SER A 95 -9.50 5.15 -17.21
N ASP A 96 -8.26 5.02 -16.75
CA ASP A 96 -7.86 4.82 -15.36
C ASP A 96 -7.58 6.14 -14.60
N GLY A 97 -7.73 7.29 -15.25
CA GLY A 97 -7.75 8.61 -14.61
C GLY A 97 -9.12 8.99 -14.04
N ASP A 98 -9.12 9.97 -13.13
CA ASP A 98 -10.31 10.63 -12.56
C ASP A 98 -10.33 12.09 -13.03
N PHE A 99 -11.12 12.38 -14.04
CA PHE A 99 -11.18 13.68 -14.70
C PHE A 99 -12.51 13.89 -15.44
N ASP A 100 -12.81 15.13 -15.77
CA ASP A 100 -13.93 15.50 -16.66
C ASP A 100 -13.46 15.48 -18.14
N PRO A 101 -13.96 14.56 -18.98
CA PRO A 101 -13.57 14.46 -20.39
C PRO A 101 -14.03 15.66 -21.24
N ALA A 102 -14.94 16.50 -20.76
CA ALA A 102 -15.27 17.77 -21.40
C ALA A 102 -14.18 18.84 -21.18
N ILE A 103 -13.33 18.65 -20.17
CA ILE A 103 -12.27 19.59 -19.79
C ILE A 103 -10.90 19.09 -20.25
N TRP A 104 -10.55 17.85 -19.91
CA TRP A 104 -9.28 17.24 -20.29
C TRP A 104 -9.39 16.43 -21.59
N TYR A 105 -8.43 16.60 -22.46
CA TYR A 105 -8.41 15.94 -23.76
C TYR A 105 -6.97 15.78 -24.27
N THR A 106 -6.77 14.97 -25.27
CA THR A 106 -5.53 14.89 -26.06
C THR A 106 -5.65 15.80 -27.27
N ASP A 107 -4.62 16.61 -27.51
CA ASP A 107 -4.55 17.42 -28.74
C ASP A 107 -4.22 16.56 -29.98
N GLY A 108 -4.17 17.18 -31.16
CA GLY A 108 -3.88 16.47 -32.42
C GLY A 108 -2.50 15.78 -32.50
N GLU A 109 -1.60 16.08 -31.55
CA GLU A 109 -0.27 15.47 -31.42
C GLU A 109 -0.23 14.40 -30.30
N GLY A 110 -1.35 14.12 -29.64
CA GLY A 110 -1.46 13.15 -28.56
C GLY A 110 -1.03 13.67 -27.19
N ASN A 111 -0.86 14.98 -27.01
CA ASN A 111 -0.49 15.56 -25.73
C ASN A 111 -1.73 15.77 -24.86
N LEU A 112 -1.64 15.44 -23.57
CA LEU A 112 -2.68 15.70 -22.58
C LEU A 112 -2.74 17.20 -22.24
N THR A 113 -3.90 17.81 -22.33
CA THR A 113 -4.10 19.24 -22.03
C THR A 113 -5.52 19.53 -21.54
N ALA A 114 -5.76 20.71 -20.99
CA ALA A 114 -7.04 21.09 -20.41
C ALA A 114 -7.61 22.37 -21.04
N ARG A 115 -8.95 22.49 -21.05
CA ARG A 115 -9.69 23.71 -21.44
C ARG A 115 -9.96 24.65 -20.30
N LYS A 116 -9.93 24.15 -19.03
CA LYS A 116 -10.29 24.91 -17.82
C LYS A 116 -9.36 24.56 -16.67
N ASP A 117 -9.42 25.36 -15.62
CA ASP A 117 -8.71 25.13 -14.36
C ASP A 117 -9.42 24.09 -13.49
N VAL A 118 -9.28 22.83 -13.87
CA VAL A 118 -9.75 21.67 -13.11
C VAL A 118 -8.66 20.62 -13.15
N ALA A 119 -8.35 20.02 -12.03
CA ALA A 119 -7.29 19.03 -11.95
C ALA A 119 -7.71 17.66 -12.50
N PHE A 120 -6.74 16.97 -13.10
CA PHE A 120 -6.77 15.58 -13.50
C PHE A 120 -6.09 14.73 -12.42
N TRP A 121 -6.68 13.64 -11.95
CA TRP A 121 -6.16 12.85 -10.84
C TRP A 121 -5.96 11.38 -11.22
N THR A 122 -5.01 10.72 -10.54
CA THR A 122 -4.97 9.26 -10.54
C THR A 122 -6.13 8.68 -9.71
N LYS A 123 -6.63 7.48 -10.07
CA LYS A 123 -7.60 6.74 -9.23
C LYS A 123 -6.94 6.05 -8.04
N ASP A 124 -5.67 5.66 -8.19
CA ASP A 124 -4.88 4.99 -7.16
C ASP A 124 -4.06 5.99 -6.33
N ASP A 125 -3.67 5.59 -5.12
CA ASP A 125 -2.79 6.35 -4.25
C ASP A 125 -1.35 5.87 -4.40
N TYR A 126 -0.40 6.81 -4.42
CA TYR A 126 1.02 6.57 -4.62
C TYR A 126 1.82 7.15 -3.46
N SER A 127 2.91 6.49 -3.05
CA SER A 127 3.75 6.96 -1.94
C SER A 127 5.24 6.98 -2.24
N ARG A 128 5.87 5.84 -2.57
CA ARG A 128 7.31 5.75 -2.83
C ARG A 128 7.56 5.55 -4.31
N PHE A 129 7.77 6.63 -5.03
CA PHE A 129 7.86 6.60 -6.51
C PHE A 129 8.87 7.59 -7.08
N GLU A 130 9.24 7.31 -8.32
CA GLU A 130 9.84 8.27 -9.23
C GLU A 130 8.86 8.51 -10.39
N LEU A 131 8.52 9.77 -10.61
CA LEU A 131 7.63 10.24 -11.67
C LEU A 131 8.45 11.03 -12.69
N GLU A 132 8.24 10.75 -13.96
CA GLU A 132 8.83 11.50 -15.06
C GLU A 132 7.74 11.92 -16.04
N CYS A 133 7.79 13.15 -16.48
CA CYS A 133 6.97 13.60 -17.59
C CYS A 133 7.65 14.75 -18.35
N GLU A 134 7.14 15.04 -19.53
CA GLU A 134 7.46 16.25 -20.26
C GLU A 134 6.29 17.21 -20.21
N TYR A 135 6.58 18.48 -20.00
CA TYR A 135 5.57 19.54 -20.03
C TYR A 135 5.99 20.68 -20.96
N ASN A 136 5.00 21.34 -21.55
CA ASN A 136 5.18 22.52 -22.40
C ASN A 136 4.17 23.57 -21.94
N LEU A 137 4.66 24.77 -21.61
CA LEU A 137 3.85 25.90 -21.17
C LEU A 137 3.54 26.81 -22.34
N GLU A 138 2.28 27.22 -22.50
CA GLU A 138 1.94 28.37 -23.32
C GLU A 138 2.47 29.67 -22.65
N PRO A 139 2.71 30.77 -23.41
CA PRO A 139 3.09 32.04 -22.79
C PRO A 139 2.11 32.48 -21.69
N ALA A 140 2.63 32.88 -20.54
CA ALA A 140 1.91 33.24 -19.34
C ALA A 140 1.09 32.11 -18.67
N ALA A 141 1.40 30.84 -18.98
CA ALA A 141 0.75 29.71 -18.37
C ALA A 141 1.03 29.60 -16.86
N ASN A 142 0.05 29.03 -16.14
CA ASN A 142 0.15 28.66 -14.74
C ASN A 142 -0.58 27.30 -14.57
N SER A 143 0.11 26.34 -14.00
CA SER A 143 -0.32 24.96 -13.78
C SER A 143 0.50 24.34 -12.65
N GLY A 144 0.34 23.03 -12.40
CA GLY A 144 1.10 22.32 -11.38
C GLY A 144 1.02 20.80 -11.49
N ILE A 145 2.00 20.13 -10.92
CA ILE A 145 1.94 18.69 -10.61
C ILE A 145 1.73 18.57 -9.11
N VAL A 146 0.73 17.80 -8.72
CA VAL A 146 0.32 17.62 -7.33
C VAL A 146 0.60 16.19 -6.91
N ILE A 147 1.19 16.01 -5.72
CA ILE A 147 1.45 14.68 -5.15
C ILE A 147 0.91 14.58 -3.72
N TYR A 148 0.76 13.34 -3.24
CA TYR A 148 0.28 13.06 -1.88
C TYR A 148 -1.08 13.68 -1.55
N CYS A 149 -1.93 13.86 -2.56
CA CYS A 149 -3.24 14.46 -2.35
C CYS A 149 -4.20 13.48 -1.66
N SER A 150 -4.51 13.75 -0.40
CA SER A 150 -5.46 12.96 0.40
C SER A 150 -6.92 13.42 0.23
N ASN A 151 -7.16 14.59 -0.36
CA ASN A 151 -8.50 15.15 -0.59
C ASN A 151 -8.56 15.98 -1.86
N THR A 152 -9.00 15.40 -2.98
CA THR A 152 -9.06 16.06 -4.28
C THR A 152 -10.03 17.25 -4.35
N LYS A 153 -11.03 17.33 -3.46
CA LYS A 153 -11.97 18.47 -3.38
C LYS A 153 -11.40 19.67 -2.63
N LYS A 154 -10.41 19.45 -1.76
CA LYS A 154 -9.70 20.47 -0.98
C LYS A 154 -8.20 20.18 -1.04
N TRP A 155 -7.66 20.05 -2.24
CA TRP A 155 -6.32 19.54 -2.45
C TRP A 155 -5.21 20.48 -1.98
N ILE A 156 -5.37 21.80 -2.11
CA ILE A 156 -4.30 22.76 -1.79
C ILE A 156 -3.67 22.54 -0.40
N PRO A 157 -4.43 22.51 0.73
CA PRO A 157 -3.83 22.25 2.04
C PRO A 157 -3.57 20.76 2.33
N ASN A 158 -3.96 19.85 1.44
CA ASN A 158 -3.89 18.39 1.65
C ASN A 158 -3.01 17.68 0.63
N SER A 159 -2.01 18.37 0.10
CA SER A 159 -1.08 17.86 -0.89
C SER A 159 0.20 18.68 -0.94
N VAL A 160 1.15 18.25 -1.77
CA VAL A 160 2.31 19.05 -2.19
C VAL A 160 2.16 19.37 -3.67
N GLU A 161 2.18 20.65 -4.02
CA GLU A 161 2.17 21.13 -5.39
C GLU A 161 3.57 21.50 -5.86
N ILE A 162 3.96 21.03 -7.01
CA ILE A 162 5.13 21.45 -7.77
C ILE A 162 4.64 22.45 -8.82
N GLN A 163 4.99 23.71 -8.65
CA GLN A 163 4.53 24.80 -9.51
C GLN A 163 5.07 24.65 -10.94
N LEU A 164 4.20 24.85 -11.93
CA LEU A 164 4.56 24.98 -13.34
C LEU A 164 4.05 26.33 -13.86
N ILE A 165 4.94 27.27 -14.06
CA ILE A 165 4.58 28.63 -14.45
C ILE A 165 5.61 29.25 -15.39
N ASP A 166 5.16 30.06 -16.35
CA ASP A 166 6.04 30.84 -17.22
C ASP A 166 6.57 32.07 -16.48
N ASN A 167 7.71 31.94 -15.81
CA ASN A 167 8.31 33.02 -15.01
C ASN A 167 8.66 34.27 -15.83
N ASP A 168 8.87 34.14 -17.14
CA ASP A 168 9.32 35.22 -18.02
C ASP A 168 8.16 36.10 -18.50
N ALA A 169 6.93 35.64 -18.30
CA ALA A 169 5.76 36.41 -18.68
C ALA A 169 5.63 37.69 -17.85
N PRO A 170 5.32 38.85 -18.45
CA PRO A 170 5.14 40.11 -17.73
C PRO A 170 4.13 40.04 -16.59
N LYS A 171 3.11 39.21 -16.73
CA LYS A 171 2.08 38.94 -15.72
C LYS A 171 2.66 38.38 -14.41
N TRP A 172 3.76 37.62 -14.48
CA TRP A 172 4.38 36.90 -13.36
C TRP A 172 5.70 37.53 -12.89
N LYS A 173 6.09 38.67 -13.39
CA LYS A 173 7.37 39.35 -13.10
C LYS A 173 7.68 39.57 -11.61
N ASN A 174 6.64 39.73 -10.79
CA ASN A 174 6.77 40.04 -9.35
C ASN A 174 6.34 38.85 -8.46
N LEU A 175 6.42 37.62 -8.93
CA LEU A 175 6.09 36.47 -8.11
C LEU A 175 7.02 36.35 -6.90
N ASN A 176 6.45 35.89 -5.79
CA ASN A 176 7.25 35.39 -4.69
C ASN A 176 8.08 34.21 -5.19
N PRO A 177 9.39 34.11 -4.89
CA PRO A 177 10.23 32.99 -5.34
C PRO A 177 9.66 31.60 -4.99
N ARG A 178 8.87 31.48 -3.90
CA ARG A 178 8.17 30.25 -3.50
C ARG A 178 6.92 29.95 -4.35
N GLN A 179 6.63 30.77 -5.34
CA GLN A 179 5.57 30.57 -6.34
C GLN A 179 6.14 30.48 -7.77
N ALA A 180 7.46 30.55 -7.91
CA ALA A 180 8.13 30.41 -9.18
C ALA A 180 8.03 28.98 -9.73
N ASN A 181 8.35 28.80 -11.01
CA ASN A 181 8.40 27.50 -11.65
C ASN A 181 9.27 26.52 -10.83
N LEU A 182 8.79 25.29 -10.58
CA LEU A 182 9.41 24.25 -9.77
C LEU A 182 9.60 24.57 -8.27
N ALA A 183 8.97 25.63 -7.76
CA ALA A 183 8.81 25.77 -6.32
C ALA A 183 7.94 24.62 -5.77
N PHE A 184 8.24 24.17 -4.56
CA PHE A 184 7.22 23.53 -3.73
C PHE A 184 6.29 24.67 -3.28
N PHE A 185 5.15 24.77 -3.93
CA PHE A 185 4.31 25.96 -3.96
C PHE A 185 4.02 26.55 -2.58
N GLY A 186 4.37 27.83 -2.43
CA GLY A 186 4.20 28.60 -1.20
C GLY A 186 5.17 28.23 -0.06
N HIS A 187 5.97 27.17 -0.20
CA HIS A 187 6.83 26.67 0.86
C HIS A 187 8.32 26.83 0.56
N GLN A 188 8.82 26.34 -0.56
CA GLN A 188 10.25 26.40 -0.88
C GLN A 188 10.49 26.80 -2.33
N ALA A 189 11.32 27.81 -2.51
CA ALA A 189 11.78 28.25 -3.82
C ALA A 189 12.78 27.23 -4.44
N PRO A 190 12.83 27.09 -5.76
CA PRO A 190 13.86 26.30 -6.41
C PRO A 190 15.25 26.97 -6.26
N SER A 191 16.30 26.17 -6.23
CA SER A 191 17.70 26.65 -6.15
C SER A 191 18.23 27.19 -7.49
N SER A 192 17.59 26.79 -8.60
CA SER A 192 17.90 27.21 -9.96
C SER A 192 16.68 27.01 -10.85
N ASN A 193 16.68 27.64 -12.03
CA ASN A 193 15.57 27.55 -12.98
C ASN A 193 16.07 27.31 -14.41
N PRO A 194 16.53 26.08 -14.75
CA PRO A 194 16.97 25.72 -16.10
C PRO A 194 15.78 25.44 -17.05
N VAL A 195 14.66 26.16 -16.87
CA VAL A 195 13.47 26.02 -17.71
C VAL A 195 13.79 26.58 -19.11
N LYS A 196 13.28 25.91 -20.12
CA LYS A 196 13.27 26.40 -21.50
C LYS A 196 12.11 27.38 -21.68
N PRO A 197 12.20 28.30 -22.65
CA PRO A 197 11.15 29.27 -22.94
C PRO A 197 9.76 28.63 -23.14
N ALA A 198 8.71 29.41 -22.90
CA ALA A 198 7.34 29.00 -23.21
C ALA A 198 7.24 28.54 -24.68
N GLY A 199 6.52 27.46 -24.93
CA GLY A 199 6.44 26.79 -26.22
C GLY A 199 7.45 25.65 -26.41
N GLU A 200 8.46 25.52 -25.56
CA GLU A 200 9.43 24.43 -25.61
C GLU A 200 9.14 23.33 -24.58
N TRP A 201 9.52 22.08 -24.92
CA TRP A 201 9.35 20.93 -24.04
C TRP A 201 10.42 20.87 -22.94
N ASN A 202 9.98 20.78 -21.71
CA ASN A 202 10.80 20.56 -20.52
C ASN A 202 10.57 19.14 -19.99
N ARG A 203 11.63 18.47 -19.51
CA ARG A 203 11.54 17.16 -18.88
C ARG A 203 11.75 17.30 -17.38
N ILE A 204 10.73 16.94 -16.62
CA ILE A 204 10.78 16.91 -15.16
C ILE A 204 10.89 15.46 -14.67
N ASN A 205 11.72 15.27 -13.66
CA ASN A 205 11.79 14.04 -12.88
C ASN A 205 11.59 14.39 -11.40
N LEU A 206 10.65 13.73 -10.76
CA LEU A 206 10.28 13.91 -9.36
C LEU A 206 10.49 12.60 -8.61
N VAL A 207 11.35 12.60 -7.60
CA VAL A 207 11.52 11.50 -6.64
C VAL A 207 10.75 11.84 -5.37
N ALA A 208 9.87 10.94 -4.96
CA ALA A 208 9.07 11.02 -3.73
C ALA A 208 9.37 9.79 -2.86
N ASP A 209 10.19 9.95 -1.81
CA ASP A 209 10.60 8.89 -0.89
C ASP A 209 10.18 9.21 0.55
N GLY A 210 8.90 9.01 0.82
CA GLY A 210 8.30 9.42 2.08
C GLY A 210 8.36 10.96 2.22
N PRO A 211 8.94 11.52 3.32
CA PRO A 211 9.03 12.96 3.50
C PRO A 211 10.03 13.64 2.55
N ARG A 212 10.93 12.88 1.91
CA ARG A 212 11.98 13.44 1.07
C ARG A 212 11.54 13.54 -0.37
N LEU A 213 11.56 14.76 -0.90
CA LEU A 213 11.20 15.08 -2.26
C LEU A 213 12.40 15.68 -2.99
N LYS A 214 12.57 15.30 -4.26
CA LYS A 214 13.61 15.87 -5.14
C LYS A 214 13.07 16.12 -6.53
N ILE A 215 13.31 17.30 -7.07
CA ILE A 215 12.93 17.71 -8.42
C ILE A 215 14.19 17.91 -9.27
N THR A 216 14.21 17.28 -10.43
CA THR A 216 15.23 17.47 -11.48
C THR A 216 14.55 17.99 -12.73
N LEU A 217 14.99 19.11 -13.27
CA LEU A 217 14.54 19.66 -14.55
C LEU A 217 15.64 19.63 -15.58
N ASN A 218 15.36 19.07 -16.75
CA ASN A 218 16.32 19.00 -17.88
C ASN A 218 17.69 18.44 -17.47
N GLY A 219 17.72 17.50 -16.50
CA GLY A 219 18.94 16.87 -15.98
C GLY A 219 19.62 17.61 -14.82
N ILE A 220 19.11 18.76 -14.38
CA ILE A 220 19.65 19.56 -13.28
C ILE A 220 18.75 19.44 -12.06
N VAL A 221 19.30 19.12 -10.89
CA VAL A 221 18.55 19.13 -9.62
C VAL A 221 18.24 20.59 -9.27
N VAL A 222 16.95 20.91 -9.12
CA VAL A 222 16.47 22.28 -8.92
C VAL A 222 15.81 22.49 -7.57
N ASN A 223 15.31 21.43 -6.93
CA ASN A 223 14.68 21.54 -5.62
C ASN A 223 14.75 20.22 -4.86
N GLU A 224 15.01 20.28 -3.55
CA GLU A 224 15.00 19.15 -2.63
C GLU A 224 14.42 19.61 -1.30
N CYS A 225 13.51 18.83 -0.71
CA CYS A 225 12.99 19.13 0.61
C CYS A 225 12.73 17.86 1.44
N ASP A 226 12.66 18.05 2.75
CA ASP A 226 12.21 17.04 3.71
C ASP A 226 10.99 17.58 4.44
N LEU A 227 9.80 17.07 4.12
CA LEU A 227 8.51 17.54 4.64
C LEU A 227 8.44 17.51 6.17
N SER A 228 9.24 16.65 6.83
CA SER A 228 9.27 16.55 8.29
C SER A 228 9.78 17.81 8.99
N LEU A 229 10.46 18.69 8.26
CA LEU A 229 10.98 19.95 8.80
C LEU A 229 9.91 21.05 8.90
N TRP A 230 8.77 20.92 8.20
CA TRP A 230 7.67 21.90 8.24
C TRP A 230 6.63 21.51 9.30
N THR A 231 6.93 21.86 10.56
CA THR A 231 6.13 21.48 11.75
C THR A 231 5.12 22.54 12.18
N ASP A 232 5.18 23.73 11.63
CA ASP A 232 4.29 24.85 11.95
C ASP A 232 3.31 25.10 10.79
N ALA A 233 2.03 25.31 11.10
CA ALA A 233 0.99 25.63 10.12
C ALA A 233 1.08 27.05 9.56
N LYS A 234 1.83 27.96 10.18
CA LYS A 234 1.87 29.39 9.85
C LYS A 234 3.26 29.89 9.51
N LYS A 235 4.30 29.13 9.83
CA LYS A 235 5.69 29.53 9.64
C LYS A 235 6.47 28.45 8.91
N LEU A 236 7.33 28.90 8.01
CA LEU A 236 8.35 28.07 7.37
C LEU A 236 9.51 27.80 8.35
N PRO A 237 10.38 26.82 8.09
CA PRO A 237 11.54 26.55 8.92
C PRO A 237 12.48 27.76 9.10
N ASP A 238 12.51 28.71 8.16
CA ASP A 238 13.28 29.96 8.23
C ASP A 238 12.56 31.07 9.04
N GLY A 239 11.40 30.77 9.64
CA GLY A 239 10.59 31.70 10.43
C GLY A 239 9.67 32.62 9.61
N SER A 240 9.76 32.62 8.29
CA SER A 240 8.87 33.42 7.43
C SER A 240 7.44 32.85 7.41
N ALA A 241 6.45 33.72 7.09
CA ALA A 241 5.05 33.31 7.11
C ALA A 241 4.67 32.41 5.95
N ILE A 242 3.85 31.40 6.24
CA ILE A 242 3.13 30.60 5.26
C ILE A 242 1.83 31.33 4.90
N PRO A 243 1.42 31.38 3.62
CA PRO A 243 0.12 31.90 3.23
C PRO A 243 -1.01 31.19 3.99
N SER A 244 -2.00 31.95 4.49
CA SER A 244 -3.05 31.40 5.37
C SER A 244 -3.90 30.28 4.75
N TRP A 245 -3.99 30.22 3.44
CA TRP A 245 -4.70 29.19 2.68
C TRP A 245 -3.89 27.88 2.51
N LEU A 246 -2.59 27.86 2.92
CA LEU A 246 -1.71 26.68 2.99
C LEU A 246 -1.52 26.20 4.44
N SER A 247 -2.37 26.55 5.36
CA SER A 247 -2.24 26.48 6.81
C SER A 247 -2.26 25.07 7.44
N ARG A 248 -1.56 24.11 6.84
CA ARG A 248 -1.33 22.78 7.41
C ARG A 248 0.16 22.49 7.48
N PRO A 249 0.69 21.99 8.62
CA PRO A 249 2.07 21.54 8.69
C PRO A 249 2.31 20.40 7.70
N TRP A 250 3.36 20.47 6.91
CA TRP A 250 3.69 19.37 5.97
C TRP A 250 4.18 18.10 6.65
N SER A 251 4.73 18.22 7.86
CA SER A 251 5.06 17.07 8.71
C SER A 251 3.85 16.21 9.07
N GLU A 252 2.63 16.75 8.97
CA GLU A 252 1.37 16.05 9.22
C GLU A 252 0.68 15.56 7.95
N LEU A 253 1.26 15.81 6.75
CA LEU A 253 0.71 15.29 5.51
C LEU A 253 0.91 13.78 5.44
N GLU A 254 -0.14 13.07 5.01
CA GLU A 254 0.03 11.70 4.55
C GLU A 254 1.01 11.70 3.37
N GLN A 255 2.11 10.93 3.51
CA GLN A 255 3.09 10.78 2.43
C GLN A 255 2.62 9.70 1.44
N SER A 256 1.33 9.72 1.15
CA SER A 256 0.61 8.86 0.21
C SER A 256 -0.65 9.59 -0.26
N GLY A 257 -1.05 9.38 -1.50
CA GLY A 257 -2.26 9.97 -2.05
C GLY A 257 -2.25 10.03 -3.56
N LYS A 258 -3.23 10.74 -4.11
CA LYS A 258 -3.37 10.93 -5.55
C LYS A 258 -2.21 11.75 -6.12
N ILE A 259 -1.87 11.45 -7.38
CA ILE A 259 -1.06 12.32 -8.22
C ILE A 259 -2.02 13.09 -9.10
N GLY A 260 -1.82 14.41 -9.21
CA GLY A 260 -2.68 15.30 -9.99
C GLY A 260 -1.90 16.19 -10.95
N PHE A 261 -2.59 16.62 -11.99
CA PHE A 261 -2.11 17.61 -12.96
C PHE A 261 -3.12 18.74 -12.97
N GLN A 262 -2.67 19.94 -12.63
CA GLN A 262 -3.55 21.12 -12.64
C GLN A 262 -3.84 21.52 -14.08
N GLY A 263 -5.07 21.97 -14.32
CA GLY A 263 -5.48 22.47 -15.61
C GLY A 263 -4.99 23.89 -15.92
N ARG A 264 -5.71 24.59 -16.76
CA ARG A 264 -5.39 25.92 -17.28
C ARG A 264 -5.68 27.01 -16.26
N HIS A 265 -4.82 27.16 -15.23
CA HIS A 265 -4.95 28.24 -14.25
C HIS A 265 -4.46 29.57 -14.84
N GLY A 266 -5.28 30.62 -14.69
CA GLY A 266 -4.93 31.95 -15.22
C GLY A 266 -5.08 32.12 -16.74
N GLY A 267 -5.68 31.14 -17.45
CA GLY A 267 -6.14 31.26 -18.82
C GLY A 267 -5.24 30.67 -19.92
N ALA A 268 -3.93 30.58 -19.70
CA ALA A 268 -2.99 29.96 -20.64
C ALA A 268 -2.79 28.47 -20.34
N GLY A 269 -2.48 27.67 -21.38
CA GLY A 269 -2.45 26.23 -21.33
C GLY A 269 -1.13 25.62 -20.93
N VAL A 270 -1.20 24.36 -20.56
CA VAL A 270 -0.08 23.46 -20.39
C VAL A 270 -0.36 22.17 -21.17
N LYS A 271 0.67 21.58 -21.74
CA LYS A 271 0.62 20.26 -22.35
C LYS A 271 1.52 19.31 -21.60
N PHE A 272 1.07 18.06 -21.44
CA PHE A 272 1.85 16.97 -20.82
C PHE A 272 1.96 15.79 -21.78
N ARG A 273 3.09 15.09 -21.75
CA ARG A 273 3.31 13.83 -22.46
C ARG A 273 4.34 12.96 -21.75
N ASN A 274 4.50 11.71 -22.18
CA ASN A 274 5.48 10.76 -21.63
C ASN A 274 5.41 10.66 -20.12
N ILE A 275 4.17 10.61 -19.57
CA ILE A 275 3.92 10.58 -18.13
C ILE A 275 4.18 9.16 -17.64
N ARG A 276 5.31 8.92 -17.00
CA ARG A 276 5.75 7.59 -16.56
C ARG A 276 6.09 7.58 -15.08
N ILE A 277 5.88 6.44 -14.46
CA ILE A 277 6.13 6.23 -13.02
C ILE A 277 6.84 4.90 -12.79
N ARG A 278 7.67 4.83 -11.75
CA ARG A 278 8.22 3.57 -11.25
C ARG A 278 8.27 3.56 -9.72
N PRO A 279 8.20 2.37 -9.06
CA PRO A 279 8.48 2.24 -7.65
C PRO A 279 9.96 2.53 -7.36
N LEU A 280 10.21 3.13 -6.20
CA LEU A 280 11.56 3.15 -5.64
C LEU A 280 11.92 1.75 -5.12
N PRO A 281 13.21 1.38 -5.10
CA PRO A 281 13.67 0.11 -4.54
C PRO A 281 13.15 -0.10 -3.12
N SER A 282 12.79 -1.33 -2.77
CA SER A 282 12.43 -1.68 -1.40
C SER A 282 13.62 -1.46 -0.46
N LYS A 283 13.38 -0.82 0.68
CA LYS A 283 14.38 -0.59 1.73
C LYS A 283 14.62 -1.85 2.57
N CYS A 284 13.58 -2.70 2.66
CA CYS A 284 13.59 -3.93 3.44
C CYS A 284 13.14 -5.11 2.60
N ARG A 285 13.74 -6.27 2.83
CA ARG A 285 13.30 -7.53 2.24
C ARG A 285 12.10 -8.05 3.03
N LEU A 286 11.04 -8.46 2.34
CA LEU A 286 9.89 -9.11 2.98
C LEU A 286 10.33 -10.43 3.64
N LYS A 287 10.05 -10.57 4.94
CA LYS A 287 10.39 -11.76 5.75
C LYS A 287 9.16 -12.33 6.45
N ARG A 288 8.29 -11.50 6.97
CA ARG A 288 7.13 -11.92 7.76
C ARG A 288 5.87 -11.19 7.36
N ILE A 289 4.84 -11.95 7.03
CA ILE A 289 3.50 -11.46 6.72
C ILE A 289 2.50 -11.99 7.76
N MET A 290 1.50 -11.18 8.07
CA MET A 290 0.45 -11.50 9.03
C MET A 290 -0.92 -11.17 8.47
N SER A 291 -1.93 -11.98 8.76
CA SER A 291 -3.35 -11.69 8.51
C SER A 291 -4.12 -11.79 9.82
N PHE A 292 -4.98 -10.81 10.11
CA PHE A 292 -5.66 -10.73 11.39
C PHE A 292 -7.00 -9.99 11.28
N ASN A 293 -8.11 -10.71 11.43
CA ASN A 293 -9.43 -10.11 11.57
C ASN A 293 -9.57 -9.60 13.02
N ILE A 294 -9.71 -8.28 13.20
CA ILE A 294 -9.72 -7.62 14.51
C ILE A 294 -11.13 -7.34 15.06
N ARG A 295 -12.18 -7.76 14.35
CA ARG A 295 -13.56 -7.57 14.77
C ARG A 295 -13.85 -6.14 15.27
N MET A 296 -13.40 -5.14 14.51
CA MET A 296 -13.56 -3.70 14.82
C MET A 296 -13.02 -3.29 16.20
N GLY A 297 -12.06 -4.04 16.75
CA GLY A 297 -11.52 -3.80 18.09
C GLY A 297 -12.53 -4.01 19.21
N CYS A 298 -13.56 -4.84 18.98
CA CYS A 298 -14.61 -5.11 19.98
C CYS A 298 -14.34 -6.34 20.85
N GLY A 299 -13.21 -7.05 20.68
CA GLY A 299 -12.92 -8.28 21.40
C GLY A 299 -13.82 -9.45 20.97
N HIS A 300 -13.71 -10.61 21.65
CA HIS A 300 -14.46 -11.81 21.28
C HIS A 300 -15.95 -11.71 21.63
N ASP A 301 -16.28 -11.37 22.87
CA ASP A 301 -17.62 -11.44 23.42
C ASP A 301 -18.29 -10.06 23.64
N ALA A 302 -17.58 -8.97 23.37
CA ALA A 302 -18.09 -7.63 23.61
C ALA A 302 -19.11 -7.18 22.55
N PRO A 303 -20.03 -6.25 22.89
CA PRO A 303 -20.96 -5.70 21.92
C PRO A 303 -20.23 -4.91 20.82
N PHE A 304 -20.83 -4.85 19.62
CA PHE A 304 -20.29 -4.10 18.45
C PHE A 304 -20.42 -2.58 18.62
N LYS A 305 -20.02 -2.05 19.79
CA LYS A 305 -20.05 -0.63 20.06
C LYS A 305 -19.01 -0.27 21.10
N LEU A 306 -18.14 0.66 20.74
CA LEU A 306 -17.17 1.28 21.65
C LEU A 306 -17.69 2.62 22.13
N GLU A 307 -17.34 3.00 23.34
CA GLU A 307 -17.55 4.36 23.84
C GLU A 307 -16.62 5.34 23.10
N LYS A 308 -17.07 6.59 22.96
CA LYS A 308 -16.28 7.63 22.32
C LYS A 308 -14.94 7.83 23.04
N GLY A 309 -13.84 7.77 22.29
CA GLY A 309 -12.48 7.89 22.82
C GLY A 309 -11.93 6.62 23.48
N SER A 310 -12.71 5.54 23.55
CA SER A 310 -12.21 4.24 24.03
C SER A 310 -11.44 3.52 22.94
N LEU A 311 -10.25 3.02 23.27
CA LEU A 311 -9.46 2.16 22.37
C LEU A 311 -10.03 0.74 22.26
N GLY A 312 -11.02 0.38 23.07
CA GLY A 312 -11.59 -0.97 23.11
C GLY A 312 -10.50 -2.03 23.31
N PHE A 313 -10.47 -3.03 22.45
CA PHE A 313 -9.50 -4.11 22.46
C PHE A 313 -8.31 -3.89 21.51
N LEU A 314 -8.20 -2.72 20.87
CA LEU A 314 -7.05 -2.41 19.99
C LEU A 314 -5.69 -2.57 20.68
N PRO A 315 -5.48 -2.19 21.96
CA PRO A 315 -4.20 -2.45 22.64
C PRO A 315 -3.85 -3.95 22.69
N ARG A 316 -4.82 -4.85 22.85
CA ARG A 316 -4.60 -6.31 22.83
C ARG A 316 -4.29 -6.81 21.43
N CYS A 317 -4.98 -6.29 20.40
CA CYS A 317 -4.63 -6.54 19.00
C CYS A 317 -3.20 -6.09 18.70
N ALA A 318 -2.80 -4.90 19.21
CA ALA A 318 -1.45 -4.37 19.06
C ALA A 318 -0.40 -5.25 19.76
N GLU A 319 -0.69 -5.84 20.92
CA GLU A 319 0.20 -6.80 21.60
C GLU A 319 0.45 -8.05 20.74
N VAL A 320 -0.61 -8.59 20.12
CA VAL A 320 -0.50 -9.71 19.18
C VAL A 320 0.39 -9.34 17.99
N ILE A 321 0.16 -8.17 17.37
CA ILE A 321 0.96 -7.72 16.23
C ILE A 321 2.43 -7.52 16.64
N ARG A 322 2.71 -6.82 17.77
CA ARG A 322 4.08 -6.61 18.28
C ARG A 322 4.80 -7.90 18.60
N ARG A 323 4.09 -8.90 19.15
CA ARG A 323 4.65 -10.23 19.46
C ARG A 323 5.30 -10.88 18.25
N PHE A 324 4.71 -10.72 17.09
CA PHE A 324 5.18 -11.33 15.85
C PHE A 324 6.03 -10.38 15.00
N ASP A 325 5.96 -9.08 15.24
CA ASP A 325 6.73 -8.05 14.52
C ASP A 325 6.73 -8.25 12.99
N PRO A 326 5.54 -8.31 12.33
CA PRO A 326 5.46 -8.55 10.91
C PRO A 326 5.97 -7.36 10.10
N ASP A 327 6.50 -7.61 8.89
CA ASP A 327 6.81 -6.54 7.94
C ASP A 327 5.54 -5.94 7.35
N VAL A 328 4.51 -6.80 7.17
CA VAL A 328 3.19 -6.41 6.70
C VAL A 328 2.11 -7.17 7.47
N CYS A 329 1.08 -6.46 7.94
CA CYS A 329 -0.08 -7.04 8.62
C CYS A 329 -1.38 -6.63 7.90
N ALA A 330 -2.07 -7.59 7.29
CA ALA A 330 -3.38 -7.41 6.67
C ALA A 330 -4.48 -7.56 7.73
N LEU A 331 -5.27 -6.51 7.90
CA LEU A 331 -6.35 -6.45 8.90
C LEU A 331 -7.71 -6.48 8.23
N GLN A 332 -8.63 -7.26 8.77
CA GLN A 332 -10.02 -7.28 8.35
C GLN A 332 -10.90 -6.73 9.47
N GLU A 333 -12.11 -6.28 9.11
CA GLU A 333 -13.08 -5.67 10.02
C GLU A 333 -12.54 -4.45 10.76
N VAL A 334 -12.10 -3.46 10.00
CA VAL A 334 -11.51 -2.22 10.52
C VAL A 334 -12.46 -1.04 10.31
N ASP A 335 -12.79 -0.34 11.38
CA ASP A 335 -13.58 0.88 11.32
C ASP A 335 -12.68 2.13 11.21
N CYS A 336 -13.16 3.10 10.44
CA CYS A 336 -12.54 4.42 10.34
C CYS A 336 -13.59 5.49 10.61
N ARG A 337 -13.49 6.17 11.77
CA ARG A 337 -14.39 7.25 12.19
C ARG A 337 -15.88 6.85 12.20
N SER A 338 -16.18 5.59 12.52
CA SER A 338 -17.54 5.13 12.70
C SER A 338 -18.05 5.47 14.11
N ALA A 339 -19.36 5.73 14.24
CA ALA A 339 -19.96 6.00 15.55
C ALA A 339 -19.84 4.79 16.50
N ARG A 340 -19.89 3.56 15.99
CA ARG A 340 -19.73 2.33 16.79
C ARG A 340 -18.32 2.11 17.29
N ALA A 341 -17.31 2.64 16.58
CA ALA A 341 -15.90 2.61 16.99
C ALA A 341 -15.47 3.90 17.72
N GLY A 342 -16.42 4.65 18.31
CA GLY A 342 -16.12 5.87 19.04
C GLY A 342 -15.53 6.99 18.19
N GLU A 343 -15.84 7.02 16.89
CA GLU A 343 -15.33 7.99 15.89
C GLU A 343 -13.81 7.91 15.67
N MET A 344 -13.19 6.80 16.07
CA MET A 344 -11.75 6.56 15.96
C MET A 344 -11.35 6.08 14.56
N ASP A 345 -10.17 6.46 14.14
CA ASP A 345 -9.46 5.83 13.03
C ASP A 345 -8.63 4.65 13.57
N GLN A 346 -9.18 3.43 13.49
CA GLN A 346 -8.56 2.24 14.06
C GLN A 346 -7.24 1.87 13.37
N THR A 347 -7.10 2.19 12.08
CA THR A 347 -5.83 1.97 11.36
C THR A 347 -4.72 2.86 11.92
N ALA A 348 -4.99 4.15 12.05
CA ALA A 348 -4.02 5.12 12.57
C ALA A 348 -3.63 4.79 14.03
N GLU A 349 -4.61 4.42 14.87
CA GLU A 349 -4.34 4.07 16.28
C GLU A 349 -3.52 2.77 16.41
N LEU A 350 -3.87 1.72 15.65
CA LEU A 350 -3.07 0.49 15.65
C LEU A 350 -1.66 0.73 15.12
N ALA A 351 -1.53 1.45 14.00
CA ALA A 351 -0.23 1.79 13.43
C ALA A 351 0.67 2.49 14.46
N LYS A 352 0.13 3.49 15.18
CA LYS A 352 0.81 4.18 16.28
C LYS A 352 1.20 3.23 17.43
N LEU A 353 0.28 2.37 17.87
CA LEU A 353 0.52 1.42 18.96
C LEU A 353 1.63 0.42 18.63
N VAL A 354 1.80 0.04 17.37
CA VAL A 354 2.78 -0.98 16.96
C VAL A 354 4.04 -0.40 16.31
N GLY A 355 4.13 0.92 16.13
CA GLY A 355 5.28 1.59 15.49
C GLY A 355 5.38 1.30 13.99
N MET A 356 4.24 1.11 13.32
CA MET A 356 4.13 0.89 11.88
C MET A 356 3.38 2.05 11.24
N GLU A 357 3.27 2.02 9.92
CA GLU A 357 2.36 2.86 9.15
C GLU A 357 1.20 2.01 8.64
N GLY A 358 0.13 2.63 8.13
CA GLY A 358 -1.01 1.88 7.63
C GLY A 358 -1.77 2.59 6.53
N SER A 359 -2.43 1.82 5.69
CA SER A 359 -3.42 2.28 4.72
C SER A 359 -4.75 1.57 4.96
N TRP A 360 -5.83 2.29 4.74
CA TRP A 360 -7.19 1.78 4.91
C TRP A 360 -7.99 1.96 3.62
N VAL A 361 -8.81 0.98 3.29
CA VAL A 361 -9.76 1.10 2.18
C VAL A 361 -11.18 0.80 2.67
N GLU A 362 -12.08 1.70 2.31
CA GLU A 362 -13.49 1.58 2.63
C GLU A 362 -14.16 0.52 1.78
N LYS A 363 -14.92 -0.37 2.39
CA LYS A 363 -15.84 -1.30 1.71
C LYS A 363 -17.30 -0.86 1.78
N ILE A 364 -17.70 -0.26 2.91
CA ILE A 364 -18.98 0.43 3.12
C ILE A 364 -18.77 1.48 4.19
N LYS A 365 -19.54 2.56 4.17
CA LYS A 365 -19.43 3.75 5.06
C LYS A 365 -18.71 3.48 6.38
N ASN A 366 -17.48 4.02 6.51
CA ASN A 366 -16.62 3.94 7.70
C ASN A 366 -16.23 2.53 8.14
N TYR A 367 -16.42 1.50 7.31
CA TYR A 367 -16.06 0.10 7.59
C TYR A 367 -15.28 -0.50 6.41
N GLY A 368 -14.12 -1.06 6.69
CA GLY A 368 -13.19 -1.48 5.67
C GLY A 368 -12.24 -2.59 6.07
N ILE A 369 -11.13 -2.59 5.39
CA ILE A 369 -9.95 -3.41 5.64
C ILE A 369 -8.71 -2.51 5.61
N SER A 370 -7.65 -2.93 6.28
CA SER A 370 -6.44 -2.14 6.43
C SER A 370 -5.20 -3.02 6.22
N THR A 371 -4.11 -2.40 5.83
CA THR A 371 -2.79 -3.04 5.82
C THR A 371 -1.82 -2.15 6.58
N LEU A 372 -1.23 -2.69 7.65
CA LEU A 372 -0.11 -2.07 8.35
C LEU A 372 1.21 -2.55 7.74
N TYR A 373 2.23 -1.70 7.72
CA TYR A 373 3.51 -2.00 7.08
C TYR A 373 4.66 -1.23 7.73
N LYS A 374 5.87 -1.82 7.73
CA LYS A 374 7.12 -1.14 8.09
C LYS A 374 7.65 -0.29 6.94
N GLU A 375 7.37 -0.70 5.71
CA GLU A 375 7.73 0.02 4.49
C GLU A 375 6.47 0.34 3.69
N ARG A 376 6.30 1.61 3.29
CA ARG A 376 5.15 2.04 2.48
C ARG A 376 5.11 1.31 1.12
N PRO A 377 3.94 0.83 0.69
CA PRO A 377 3.78 0.33 -0.67
C PRO A 377 3.98 1.45 -1.68
N PHE A 378 4.40 1.09 -2.88
CA PHE A 378 4.46 2.03 -4.01
C PHE A 378 3.09 2.57 -4.39
N LYS A 379 2.08 1.69 -4.38
CA LYS A 379 0.71 2.00 -4.79
C LYS A 379 -0.30 1.22 -3.95
N VAL A 380 -1.39 1.87 -3.60
CA VAL A 380 -2.55 1.23 -2.97
C VAL A 380 -3.77 1.39 -3.87
N SER A 381 -4.40 0.27 -4.20
CA SER A 381 -5.60 0.19 -5.02
C SER A 381 -6.73 -0.49 -4.26
N LYS A 382 -7.97 -0.12 -4.60
CA LYS A 382 -9.19 -0.73 -4.07
C LYS A 382 -10.02 -1.34 -5.20
N VAL A 383 -10.43 -2.60 -5.03
CA VAL A 383 -11.41 -3.25 -5.88
C VAL A 383 -12.62 -3.63 -5.05
N LEU A 384 -13.80 -3.18 -5.45
CA LEU A 384 -15.04 -3.50 -4.76
C LEU A 384 -15.51 -4.91 -5.15
N LEU A 385 -15.88 -5.70 -4.14
CA LEU A 385 -16.47 -7.02 -4.29
C LEU A 385 -17.94 -6.97 -3.90
N LYS A 386 -18.79 -7.67 -4.62
CA LYS A 386 -20.22 -7.73 -4.28
C LYS A 386 -20.42 -8.37 -2.92
N GLY A 387 -21.37 -7.85 -2.14
CA GLY A 387 -21.79 -8.38 -0.86
C GLY A 387 -23.32 -8.41 -0.76
N SER A 388 -23.88 -9.26 0.10
CA SER A 388 -25.34 -9.40 0.26
C SER A 388 -25.95 -8.22 1.02
N LEU A 389 -25.41 -7.90 2.19
CA LEU A 389 -25.83 -6.75 3.01
C LEU A 389 -24.84 -5.60 2.93
N HIS A 390 -23.58 -5.92 2.72
CA HIS A 390 -22.47 -4.96 2.67
C HIS A 390 -21.52 -5.32 1.54
N THR A 391 -21.13 -4.32 0.74
CA THR A 391 -20.03 -4.43 -0.20
C THR A 391 -18.78 -4.92 0.52
N ARG A 392 -17.96 -5.71 -0.16
CA ARG A 392 -16.65 -6.16 0.31
C ARG A 392 -15.56 -5.49 -0.52
N ALA A 393 -14.31 -5.64 -0.14
CA ALA A 393 -13.19 -5.06 -0.85
C ALA A 393 -12.01 -6.02 -0.92
N LEU A 394 -11.24 -5.88 -2.00
CA LEU A 394 -9.86 -6.29 -2.12
C LEU A 394 -9.00 -5.03 -2.07
N MET A 395 -8.06 -4.99 -1.15
CA MET A 395 -7.03 -3.97 -1.05
C MET A 395 -5.74 -4.54 -1.64
N ILE A 396 -5.18 -3.86 -2.63
CA ILE A 396 -3.96 -4.26 -3.30
C ILE A 396 -2.88 -3.25 -2.92
N SER A 397 -1.90 -3.68 -2.14
CA SER A 397 -0.72 -2.90 -1.76
C SER A 397 0.46 -3.38 -2.61
N GLU A 398 0.85 -2.61 -3.62
CA GLU A 398 1.94 -2.92 -4.53
C GLU A 398 3.27 -2.38 -4.01
N TYR A 399 4.26 -3.24 -3.89
CA TYR A 399 5.65 -2.90 -3.58
C TYR A 399 6.52 -3.07 -4.83
N ALA A 400 7.79 -2.69 -4.75
CA ALA A 400 8.72 -2.87 -5.87
C ALA A 400 8.80 -4.34 -6.32
N ASP A 401 8.93 -5.27 -5.37
CA ASP A 401 9.27 -6.67 -5.62
C ASP A 401 8.12 -7.65 -5.39
N TYR A 402 7.01 -7.25 -4.77
CA TYR A 402 5.87 -8.10 -4.43
C TYR A 402 4.57 -7.31 -4.31
N VAL A 403 3.47 -8.00 -4.15
CA VAL A 403 2.13 -7.45 -3.90
C VAL A 403 1.49 -8.12 -2.70
N ILE A 404 0.89 -7.35 -1.83
CA ILE A 404 0.00 -7.82 -0.75
C ILE A 404 -1.44 -7.53 -1.16
N ALA A 405 -2.24 -8.58 -1.21
CA ALA A 405 -3.66 -8.53 -1.54
C ALA A 405 -4.48 -8.93 -0.30
N ASN A 406 -5.05 -7.94 0.39
CA ASN A 406 -5.87 -8.14 1.58
C ASN A 406 -7.35 -8.15 1.22
N THR A 407 -8.11 -9.11 1.73
CA THR A 407 -9.55 -9.21 1.45
C THR A 407 -10.35 -9.73 2.64
N HIS A 408 -11.66 -9.47 2.60
CA HIS A 408 -12.64 -10.08 3.48
C HIS A 408 -13.86 -10.47 2.65
N PHE A 409 -14.10 -11.76 2.48
CA PHE A 409 -15.12 -12.31 1.59
C PHE A 409 -16.55 -12.16 2.16
N PRO A 410 -17.58 -12.17 1.28
CA PRO A 410 -18.97 -12.19 1.70
C PRO A 410 -19.36 -13.55 2.32
N LEU A 411 -20.41 -13.54 3.16
CA LEU A 411 -20.93 -14.77 3.77
C LEU A 411 -21.67 -15.69 2.78
N SER A 412 -22.25 -15.13 1.72
CA SER A 412 -22.97 -15.89 0.68
C SER A 412 -22.02 -16.69 -0.20
N LYS A 413 -22.27 -17.99 -0.35
CA LYS A 413 -21.48 -18.89 -1.22
C LYS A 413 -21.41 -18.37 -2.66
N GLN A 414 -22.54 -17.96 -3.24
CA GLN A 414 -22.61 -17.44 -4.60
C GLN A 414 -21.74 -16.20 -4.78
N LEU A 415 -21.84 -15.26 -3.84
CA LEU A 415 -21.05 -14.02 -3.90
C LEU A 415 -19.56 -14.25 -3.66
N ARG A 416 -19.17 -15.32 -2.91
CA ARG A 416 -17.75 -15.71 -2.79
C ARG A 416 -17.18 -16.18 -4.12
N ILE A 417 -17.92 -16.94 -4.92
CA ILE A 417 -17.48 -17.38 -6.25
C ILE A 417 -17.32 -16.19 -7.19
N GLU A 418 -18.28 -15.25 -7.17
CA GLU A 418 -18.15 -13.99 -7.93
C GLU A 418 -16.93 -13.17 -7.48
N ALA A 419 -16.65 -13.13 -6.18
CA ALA A 419 -15.48 -12.46 -5.62
C ALA A 419 -14.17 -13.11 -6.11
N VAL A 420 -14.08 -14.44 -6.18
CA VAL A 420 -12.91 -15.15 -6.75
C VAL A 420 -12.65 -14.71 -8.17
N ALA A 421 -13.68 -14.66 -9.03
CA ALA A 421 -13.52 -14.21 -10.42
C ALA A 421 -13.03 -12.76 -10.50
N THR A 422 -13.58 -11.87 -9.66
CA THR A 422 -13.19 -10.45 -9.61
C THR A 422 -11.74 -10.30 -9.13
N ILE A 423 -11.32 -11.04 -8.09
CA ILE A 423 -9.96 -11.04 -7.55
C ILE A 423 -8.96 -11.56 -8.58
N ARG A 424 -9.29 -12.67 -9.25
CA ARG A 424 -8.48 -13.26 -10.34
C ARG A 424 -8.21 -12.22 -11.44
N ALA A 425 -9.26 -11.54 -11.91
CA ALA A 425 -9.15 -10.49 -12.92
C ALA A 425 -8.28 -9.31 -12.44
N ALA A 426 -8.49 -8.85 -11.21
CA ALA A 426 -7.77 -7.71 -10.64
C ALA A 426 -6.28 -8.00 -10.41
N LEU A 427 -5.93 -9.23 -10.02
CA LEU A 427 -4.55 -9.62 -9.71
C LEU A 427 -3.74 -10.10 -10.91
N LYS A 428 -4.39 -10.40 -12.05
CA LYS A 428 -3.72 -10.91 -13.25
C LYS A 428 -2.57 -10.01 -13.73
N ALA A 429 -2.76 -8.69 -13.71
CA ALA A 429 -1.73 -7.74 -14.13
C ALA A 429 -0.46 -7.77 -13.27
N TYR A 430 -0.55 -8.32 -12.07
CA TYR A 430 0.54 -8.46 -11.10
C TYR A 430 1.17 -9.85 -11.15
N THR A 431 0.36 -10.92 -11.17
CA THR A 431 0.84 -12.31 -11.16
C THR A 431 1.72 -12.68 -12.35
N ASP A 432 1.64 -11.91 -13.45
CA ASP A 432 2.53 -12.08 -14.61
C ASP A 432 3.92 -11.43 -14.39
N LYS A 433 4.12 -10.65 -13.32
CA LYS A 433 5.30 -9.80 -13.13
C LYS A 433 6.04 -10.00 -11.81
N LYS A 434 5.32 -10.25 -10.72
CA LYS A 434 5.88 -10.32 -9.38
C LYS A 434 4.99 -11.15 -8.44
N PRO A 435 5.55 -11.67 -7.33
CA PRO A 435 4.78 -12.46 -6.37
C PRO A 435 3.60 -11.70 -5.79
N VAL A 436 2.45 -12.36 -5.71
CA VAL A 436 1.23 -11.86 -5.09
C VAL A 436 0.88 -12.73 -3.88
N PHE A 437 0.87 -12.13 -2.70
CA PHE A 437 0.39 -12.75 -1.47
C PHE A 437 -1.06 -12.34 -1.25
N LEU A 438 -1.99 -13.28 -1.43
CA LEU A 438 -3.42 -13.10 -1.14
C LEU A 438 -3.73 -13.60 0.27
N MET A 439 -4.33 -12.76 1.10
CA MET A 439 -4.61 -13.08 2.48
C MET A 439 -5.89 -12.44 2.99
N GLY A 440 -6.44 -13.01 4.06
CA GLY A 440 -7.61 -12.50 4.75
C GLY A 440 -8.61 -13.57 5.17
N ASP A 441 -9.78 -13.09 5.60
CA ASP A 441 -10.94 -13.88 5.96
C ASP A 441 -11.75 -14.22 4.70
N MET A 442 -11.65 -15.48 4.26
CA MET A 442 -12.35 -15.98 3.07
C MET A 442 -13.77 -16.45 3.36
N ASN A 443 -14.19 -16.48 4.64
CA ASN A 443 -15.49 -17.01 5.07
C ASN A 443 -15.85 -18.36 4.44
N ALA A 444 -14.85 -19.21 4.20
CA ALA A 444 -14.95 -20.42 3.41
C ALA A 444 -14.06 -21.53 3.98
N SER A 445 -14.60 -22.73 4.18
CA SER A 445 -13.84 -23.90 4.64
C SER A 445 -12.83 -24.39 3.59
N PRO A 446 -11.77 -25.11 3.99
CA PRO A 446 -10.69 -25.55 3.08
C PRO A 446 -11.14 -26.40 1.89
N THR A 447 -12.25 -27.13 2.05
CA THR A 447 -12.85 -28.02 1.04
C THR A 447 -13.99 -27.39 0.26
N SER A 448 -14.32 -26.12 0.53
CA SER A 448 -15.38 -25.41 -0.16
C SER A 448 -15.05 -25.15 -1.63
N GLU A 449 -16.08 -24.97 -2.45
CA GLU A 449 -15.94 -24.57 -3.86
C GLU A 449 -15.15 -23.25 -4.02
N THR A 450 -15.35 -22.30 -3.12
CA THR A 450 -14.59 -21.04 -3.07
C THR A 450 -13.10 -21.28 -2.94
N MET A 451 -12.68 -22.12 -1.98
CA MET A 451 -11.26 -22.41 -1.78
C MET A 451 -10.70 -23.32 -2.87
N THR A 452 -11.51 -24.19 -3.45
CA THR A 452 -11.13 -24.99 -4.64
C THR A 452 -10.82 -24.07 -5.81
N ALA A 453 -11.68 -23.07 -6.08
CA ALA A 453 -11.49 -22.09 -7.14
C ALA A 453 -10.24 -21.21 -6.88
N LEU A 454 -10.00 -20.75 -5.65
CA LEU A 454 -8.79 -19.98 -5.31
C LEU A 454 -7.52 -20.80 -5.48
N LYS A 455 -7.55 -22.11 -5.15
CA LYS A 455 -6.41 -23.03 -5.33
C LYS A 455 -6.07 -23.30 -6.80
N GLU A 456 -6.89 -22.90 -7.76
CA GLU A 456 -6.50 -22.93 -9.17
C GLU A 456 -5.35 -21.96 -9.47
N ASP A 457 -5.33 -20.79 -8.80
CA ASP A 457 -4.35 -19.73 -9.03
C ASP A 457 -3.32 -19.58 -7.91
N PHE A 458 -3.63 -20.04 -6.68
CA PHE A 458 -2.83 -19.81 -5.48
C PHE A 458 -2.44 -21.11 -4.77
N VAL A 459 -1.33 -21.04 -4.05
CA VAL A 459 -0.83 -22.09 -3.14
C VAL A 459 -0.98 -21.59 -1.71
N LEU A 460 -1.54 -22.42 -0.81
CA LEU A 460 -1.65 -22.10 0.62
C LEU A 460 -0.25 -22.06 1.26
N LEU A 461 0.01 -21.02 2.04
CA LEU A 461 1.18 -20.91 2.91
C LEU A 461 0.84 -21.23 4.38
N THR A 462 -0.45 -21.25 4.73
CA THR A 462 -0.96 -21.65 6.05
C THR A 462 -1.52 -23.08 5.98
N ASP A 463 -1.39 -23.83 7.08
CA ASP A 463 -1.94 -25.18 7.18
C ASP A 463 -3.48 -25.13 7.32
N PRO A 464 -4.24 -25.62 6.35
CA PRO A 464 -5.69 -25.59 6.39
C PRO A 464 -6.33 -26.52 7.44
N ALA A 465 -5.55 -27.42 8.05
CA ALA A 465 -6.02 -28.29 9.11
C ALA A 465 -6.05 -27.59 10.47
N ILE A 466 -5.37 -26.45 10.62
CA ILE A 466 -5.36 -25.67 11.85
C ILE A 466 -6.53 -24.67 11.85
N PHE A 467 -7.43 -24.79 12.81
CA PHE A 467 -8.61 -23.93 12.90
C PHE A 467 -8.27 -22.48 13.28
N THR A 468 -8.96 -21.53 12.65
CA THR A 468 -8.74 -20.09 12.83
C THR A 468 -9.89 -19.38 13.53
N PHE A 469 -11.08 -20.01 13.61
CA PHE A 469 -12.32 -19.42 14.15
C PHE A 469 -13.20 -20.44 14.85
N PRO A 470 -13.94 -20.07 15.92
CA PRO A 470 -13.72 -18.85 16.71
C PRO A 470 -12.48 -18.98 17.60
N ALA A 471 -11.79 -17.87 17.91
CA ALA A 471 -10.51 -17.89 18.65
C ALA A 471 -10.57 -18.58 20.02
N LYS A 472 -11.72 -18.52 20.73
CA LYS A 472 -11.92 -19.11 22.07
C LYS A 472 -12.01 -20.63 22.04
N ALA A 473 -12.65 -21.21 21.01
CA ALA A 473 -12.82 -22.64 20.80
C ALA A 473 -12.79 -22.95 19.30
N PRO A 474 -11.60 -22.96 18.69
CA PRO A 474 -11.47 -23.08 17.24
C PRO A 474 -12.05 -24.38 16.71
N ASN A 475 -12.93 -24.32 15.71
CA ASN A 475 -13.60 -25.48 15.13
C ASN A 475 -13.69 -25.43 13.59
N ARG A 476 -13.17 -24.38 12.96
CA ARG A 476 -13.12 -24.24 11.49
C ARG A 476 -12.00 -23.31 11.04
N THR A 477 -11.54 -23.50 9.83
CA THR A 477 -10.55 -22.64 9.14
C THR A 477 -11.27 -21.81 8.10
N ILE A 478 -11.18 -20.48 8.23
CA ILE A 478 -11.79 -19.52 7.30
C ILE A 478 -10.82 -18.39 6.90
N ASP A 479 -9.69 -18.28 7.59
CA ASP A 479 -8.64 -17.30 7.32
C ASP A 479 -7.44 -17.99 6.65
N TYR A 480 -6.81 -17.33 5.67
CA TYR A 480 -5.73 -17.93 4.89
C TYR A 480 -4.69 -16.91 4.47
N ILE A 481 -3.46 -17.37 4.27
CA ILE A 481 -2.38 -16.69 3.55
C ILE A 481 -1.94 -17.61 2.42
N MET A 482 -1.90 -17.08 1.21
CA MET A 482 -1.60 -17.79 -0.03
C MET A 482 -0.60 -17.00 -0.87
N ILE A 483 0.13 -17.67 -1.74
CA ILE A 483 0.96 -17.06 -2.79
C ILE A 483 0.48 -17.54 -4.17
N ASP A 484 0.58 -16.69 -5.18
CA ASP A 484 0.25 -17.10 -6.55
C ASP A 484 1.15 -18.25 -7.04
N LYS A 485 0.59 -19.14 -7.89
CA LYS A 485 1.28 -20.34 -8.36
C LYS A 485 2.50 -20.04 -9.22
N ALA A 486 2.49 -18.94 -10.00
CA ALA A 486 3.59 -18.59 -10.88
C ALA A 486 4.87 -18.34 -10.09
N HIS A 487 4.72 -17.75 -8.89
CA HIS A 487 5.85 -17.36 -8.02
C HIS A 487 6.01 -18.24 -6.78
N ALA A 488 5.18 -19.26 -6.56
CA ALA A 488 5.27 -20.14 -5.39
C ALA A 488 6.63 -20.85 -5.25
N LYS A 489 7.33 -21.10 -6.36
CA LYS A 489 8.68 -21.68 -6.35
C LYS A 489 9.78 -20.67 -6.05
N SER A 490 9.51 -19.39 -6.17
CA SER A 490 10.47 -18.29 -5.92
C SER A 490 10.56 -17.91 -4.44
N TYR A 491 9.67 -18.47 -3.61
CA TYR A 491 9.65 -18.24 -2.16
C TYR A 491 9.59 -19.57 -1.41
N SER A 492 10.30 -19.61 -0.28
CA SER A 492 10.14 -20.66 0.73
C SER A 492 9.22 -20.14 1.83
N CYS A 493 8.21 -20.94 2.22
CA CYS A 493 7.52 -20.76 3.50
C CYS A 493 8.40 -21.41 4.57
N VAL A 494 9.10 -20.59 5.36
CA VAL A 494 10.03 -21.08 6.39
C VAL A 494 9.28 -21.49 7.64
N LYS A 495 8.22 -20.76 7.96
CA LYS A 495 7.38 -20.98 9.14
C LYS A 495 5.96 -20.51 8.87
N SER A 496 5.01 -21.30 9.32
CA SER A 496 3.59 -20.92 9.36
C SER A 496 3.05 -21.14 10.77
N LEU A 497 2.28 -20.19 11.29
CA LEU A 497 1.73 -20.22 12.62
C LEU A 497 0.30 -19.66 12.61
N VAL A 498 -0.59 -20.32 13.35
CA VAL A 498 -1.92 -19.83 13.74
C VAL A 498 -1.88 -19.54 15.23
N PHE A 499 -2.22 -18.30 15.62
CA PHE A 499 -2.17 -17.87 17.01
C PHE A 499 -3.53 -17.32 17.44
N ALA A 500 -4.21 -18.04 18.32
CA ALA A 500 -5.47 -17.64 18.92
C ALA A 500 -5.23 -16.67 20.08
N ALA A 501 -5.92 -15.53 20.06
CA ALA A 501 -5.91 -14.52 21.10
C ALA A 501 -7.34 -14.09 21.43
N PRO A 502 -8.13 -14.95 22.12
CA PRO A 502 -9.55 -14.68 22.36
C PRO A 502 -9.80 -13.43 23.22
N GLU A 503 -8.78 -12.96 23.93
CA GLU A 503 -8.80 -11.68 24.65
C GLU A 503 -8.74 -10.46 23.71
N ALA A 504 -8.33 -10.64 22.46
CA ALA A 504 -8.19 -9.55 21.49
C ALA A 504 -9.32 -9.52 20.46
N THR A 505 -9.72 -10.69 19.93
CA THR A 505 -10.73 -10.82 18.87
C THR A 505 -11.30 -12.25 18.84
N ASP A 506 -12.29 -12.48 17.98
CA ASP A 506 -12.89 -13.80 17.74
C ASP A 506 -12.20 -14.62 16.63
N HIS A 507 -11.18 -14.08 15.96
CA HIS A 507 -10.36 -14.79 15.01
C HIS A 507 -8.94 -15.05 15.53
N ALA A 508 -8.33 -16.17 15.12
CA ALA A 508 -6.90 -16.36 15.28
C ALA A 508 -6.12 -15.56 14.23
N SER A 509 -4.98 -15.04 14.62
CA SER A 509 -4.06 -14.42 13.67
C SER A 509 -3.23 -15.49 12.95
N LEU A 510 -2.91 -15.22 11.69
CA LEU A 510 -2.04 -16.03 10.84
C LEU A 510 -0.71 -15.32 10.65
N VAL A 511 0.40 -16.03 10.80
CA VAL A 511 1.75 -15.49 10.60
C VAL A 511 2.53 -16.46 9.71
N VAL A 512 3.16 -15.93 8.67
CA VAL A 512 3.99 -16.71 7.75
C VAL A 512 5.33 -16.02 7.57
N ASP A 513 6.41 -16.77 7.79
CA ASP A 513 7.76 -16.36 7.46
C ASP A 513 8.10 -16.87 6.04
N VAL A 514 8.54 -15.95 5.18
CA VAL A 514 8.88 -16.22 3.78
C VAL A 514 10.32 -15.81 3.48
N GLU A 515 10.98 -16.59 2.65
CA GLU A 515 12.30 -16.27 2.11
C GLU A 515 12.28 -16.43 0.59
N PRO A 516 12.71 -15.43 -0.19
CA PRO A 516 12.99 -15.60 -1.62
C PRO A 516 14.09 -16.65 -1.81
N ARG A 517 13.92 -17.53 -2.78
CA ARG A 517 14.88 -18.58 -3.18
C ARG A 517 15.86 -18.07 -4.22
#